data_a080353ce20b53c5d954988909b99e64
#
_entry.id   a080353ce20b53c5d954988909b99e64
#
_cell.length_a   1.000
_cell.length_b   1.000
_cell.length_c   1.000
_cell.angle_alpha   90.00
_cell.angle_beta   90.00
_cell.angle_gamma   90.00
#
_symmetry.space_group_name_H-M   'P 1'
#
loop_
_entity.id
_entity.type
_entity.pdbx_description
1 polymer ?
#
loop_
_entity_poly.entity_id
_entity_poly.type
_entity_poly.pdbx_seq_one_letter_code
_entity_poly.pdbx_strand_id
1 'polypeptide(L)'
;MKRRTFLSAAPGLTLLAGCKPKEAGTLKTLRFGHFPNITHVQGLVAHNLSRNGKGWFEKRLGVEVQWFTYNAGPSAMEAIFVGALDVTYVGPSPVLNAYAKSKGSEMRVLAGAANGGNSLVIRPDAGISKPEDFRGKKIASPQLGNTQDVQLRAWLAEHGIKVTQTGGDASVLPTQNADQLALLQRKEIDAVWTVEPWVTRLELEAGAKIFLEDKDTNITLLAGSAALVKNHADTAKKIVEAHQELTKWIKDNAAEARKLIKAELTELTKANLKDEVLDRAFSRVVLSNDISHESLERMVASAQKVGFLNDIPDLGALLPKL
;
A
#
# COMPACT_ATOMS: atom_id res chain seq x y z
N MET A 1 79.00 24.75 30.95
CA MET A 1 78.14 23.91 31.84
C MET A 1 76.73 24.01 31.40
N LYS A 2 76.20 22.96 30.70
CA LYS A 2 74.81 22.91 30.10
C LYS A 2 73.94 22.11 31.07
N ARG A 3 72.90 22.75 31.64
CA ARG A 3 71.88 22.08 32.45
C ARG A 3 70.84 21.44 31.50
N ARG A 4 70.63 20.13 31.62
CA ARG A 4 69.57 19.39 30.99
C ARG A 4 68.35 19.38 31.90
N THR A 5 67.24 19.91 31.41
CA THR A 5 65.94 19.83 32.07
C THR A 5 65.23 18.56 31.59
N PHE A 6 64.84 17.68 32.49
CA PHE A 6 64.02 16.54 32.25
C PHE A 6 62.56 16.97 32.31
N LEU A 7 61.84 16.81 31.19
CA LEU A 7 60.35 16.86 31.11
C LEU A 7 59.82 15.46 31.46
N SER A 8 59.11 15.32 32.56
CA SER A 8 58.31 14.14 32.85
C SER A 8 56.97 14.22 32.13
N ALA A 9 56.68 13.24 31.26
CA ALA A 9 55.39 13.06 30.60
C ALA A 9 54.45 12.29 31.54
N ALA A 10 53.29 12.88 31.88
CA ALA A 10 52.21 12.21 32.57
C ALA A 10 51.33 11.46 31.55
N PRO A 11 50.90 10.22 31.82
CA PRO A 11 50.01 9.52 30.93
C PRO A 11 48.57 10.07 31.10
N GLY A 12 48.04 10.67 30.03
CA GLY A 12 46.64 11.09 29.94
C GLY A 12 45.72 9.89 29.91
N LEU A 13 44.89 9.73 30.94
CA LEU A 13 43.78 8.77 30.95
C LEU A 13 42.69 9.30 30.00
N THR A 14 42.57 8.72 28.81
CA THR A 14 41.43 8.96 27.89
C THR A 14 40.19 8.25 28.44
N LEU A 15 39.29 9.01 29.06
CA LEU A 15 37.94 8.55 29.39
C LEU A 15 37.19 8.30 28.06
N LEU A 16 37.03 7.04 27.66
CA LEU A 16 36.07 6.62 26.67
C LEU A 16 34.67 6.85 27.24
N ALA A 17 34.10 8.03 26.95
CA ALA A 17 32.67 8.27 27.16
C ALA A 17 31.91 7.32 26.25
N GLY A 18 31.46 6.19 26.78
CA GLY A 18 30.54 5.28 26.09
C GLY A 18 29.25 6.03 25.80
N CYS A 19 29.01 6.35 24.54
CA CYS A 19 27.68 6.78 24.06
C CYS A 19 26.71 5.65 24.39
N LYS A 20 25.95 5.77 25.49
CA LYS A 20 24.75 4.94 25.67
C LYS A 20 23.84 5.20 24.49
N PRO A 21 23.26 4.15 23.87
CA PRO A 21 22.22 4.34 22.87
C PRO A 21 21.14 5.22 23.51
N LYS A 22 20.75 6.28 22.82
CA LYS A 22 19.65 7.15 23.22
C LYS A 22 18.40 6.26 23.29
N GLU A 23 17.87 6.02 24.49
CA GLU A 23 16.61 5.31 24.63
C GLU A 23 15.58 5.97 23.73
N ALA A 24 14.94 5.18 22.88
CA ALA A 24 13.87 5.69 22.03
C ALA A 24 12.79 6.24 22.95
N GLY A 25 12.51 7.54 22.84
CA GLY A 25 11.47 8.18 23.64
C GLY A 25 10.14 7.51 23.41
N THR A 26 9.23 7.58 24.37
CA THR A 26 7.85 7.06 24.22
C THR A 26 7.20 7.66 22.99
N LEU A 27 6.70 6.82 22.08
CA LEU A 27 5.91 7.27 20.93
C LEU A 27 4.63 7.94 21.45
N LYS A 28 4.42 9.20 21.12
CA LYS A 28 3.22 9.96 21.53
C LYS A 28 2.17 9.98 20.45
N THR A 29 2.58 10.04 19.21
CA THR A 29 1.73 10.14 18.03
C THR A 29 2.17 9.11 17.00
N LEU A 30 1.23 8.35 16.46
CA LEU A 30 1.40 7.42 15.35
C LEU A 30 0.75 7.99 14.09
N ARG A 31 1.54 8.15 13.02
CA ARG A 31 1.05 8.63 11.72
C ARG A 31 0.68 7.43 10.86
N PHE A 32 -0.62 7.27 10.60
CA PHE A 32 -1.19 6.10 9.97
C PHE A 32 -1.81 6.44 8.61
N GLY A 33 -1.42 5.72 7.56
CA GLY A 33 -1.89 5.90 6.18
C GLY A 33 -2.87 4.82 5.73
N HIS A 34 -3.81 5.20 4.86
CA HIS A 34 -4.64 4.27 4.09
C HIS A 34 -5.17 4.93 2.81
N PHE A 35 -5.88 4.17 1.98
CA PHE A 35 -6.49 4.69 0.74
C PHE A 35 -8.02 4.54 0.80
N PRO A 36 -8.79 5.37 0.06
CA PRO A 36 -10.25 5.30 0.02
C PRO A 36 -10.73 4.15 -0.89
N ASN A 37 -10.29 2.93 -0.58
CA ASN A 37 -10.59 1.70 -1.32
C ASN A 37 -11.20 0.64 -0.40
N ILE A 38 -12.11 -0.18 -0.90
CA ILE A 38 -12.67 -1.33 -0.14
C ILE A 38 -11.58 -2.35 0.21
N THR A 39 -10.51 -2.43 -0.55
CA THR A 39 -9.35 -3.26 -0.18
C THR A 39 -8.59 -2.77 1.06
N HIS A 40 -8.89 -1.56 1.56
CA HIS A 40 -8.32 -0.94 2.77
C HIS A 40 -9.32 -0.89 3.94
N VAL A 41 -10.20 -1.87 4.06
CA VAL A 41 -11.33 -1.92 5.01
C VAL A 41 -10.92 -1.59 6.43
N GLN A 42 -9.81 -2.16 6.93
CA GLN A 42 -9.34 -1.92 8.30
C GLN A 42 -8.98 -0.44 8.52
N GLY A 43 -8.31 0.17 7.55
CA GLY A 43 -7.99 1.61 7.58
C GLY A 43 -9.23 2.48 7.59
N LEU A 44 -10.21 2.15 6.73
CA LEU A 44 -11.48 2.89 6.65
C LEU A 44 -12.26 2.84 7.96
N VAL A 45 -12.41 1.64 8.54
CA VAL A 45 -13.13 1.45 9.82
C VAL A 45 -12.41 2.18 10.95
N ALA A 46 -11.10 2.00 11.08
CA ALA A 46 -10.34 2.61 12.16
C ALA A 46 -10.31 4.15 12.06
N HIS A 47 -10.16 4.69 10.86
CA HIS A 47 -10.19 6.14 10.65
C HIS A 47 -11.57 6.74 10.97
N ASN A 48 -12.66 6.08 10.54
CA ASN A 48 -14.00 6.51 10.90
C ASN A 48 -14.21 6.51 12.43
N LEU A 49 -13.79 5.43 13.10
CA LEU A 49 -13.88 5.34 14.56
C LEU A 49 -13.04 6.43 15.26
N SER A 50 -11.84 6.71 14.77
CA SER A 50 -10.98 7.78 15.28
C SER A 50 -11.66 9.15 15.17
N ARG A 51 -12.17 9.48 13.97
CA ARG A 51 -12.91 10.73 13.69
C ARG A 51 -14.09 10.94 14.61
N ASN A 52 -14.74 9.85 15.04
CA ASN A 52 -15.90 9.88 15.93
C ASN A 52 -15.54 9.70 17.42
N GLY A 53 -14.28 9.90 17.81
CA GLY A 53 -13.83 9.81 19.21
C GLY A 53 -13.83 8.38 19.79
N LYS A 54 -13.98 7.37 18.94
CA LYS A 54 -14.02 5.94 19.34
C LYS A 54 -12.73 5.20 19.02
N GLY A 55 -11.64 5.90 18.71
CA GLY A 55 -10.40 5.42 18.15
C GLY A 55 -10.02 3.98 18.47
N TRP A 56 -9.84 3.15 17.45
CA TRP A 56 -9.53 1.73 17.61
C TRP A 56 -8.08 1.50 18.05
N PHE A 57 -7.15 2.08 17.29
CA PHE A 57 -5.72 1.97 17.58
C PHE A 57 -5.33 2.84 18.76
N GLU A 58 -5.91 4.03 18.90
CA GLU A 58 -5.63 4.96 20.00
C GLU A 58 -5.84 4.31 21.35
N LYS A 59 -6.97 3.60 21.53
CA LYS A 59 -7.31 2.92 22.79
C LYS A 59 -6.38 1.75 23.12
N ARG A 60 -5.90 1.04 22.11
CA ARG A 60 -5.05 -0.14 22.29
C ARG A 60 -3.58 0.19 22.47
N LEU A 61 -3.15 1.25 21.80
CA LEU A 61 -1.75 1.68 21.81
C LEU A 61 -1.46 2.72 22.92
N GLY A 62 -2.49 3.44 23.39
CA GLY A 62 -2.32 4.54 24.34
C GLY A 62 -1.58 5.74 23.72
N VAL A 63 -1.68 5.95 22.40
CA VAL A 63 -1.07 7.04 21.65
C VAL A 63 -2.11 7.78 20.82
N GLU A 64 -1.84 9.02 20.45
CA GLU A 64 -2.60 9.72 19.43
C GLU A 64 -2.37 9.07 18.07
N VAL A 65 -3.39 8.96 17.21
CA VAL A 65 -3.26 8.51 15.83
C VAL A 65 -3.65 9.64 14.89
N GLN A 66 -2.71 10.03 14.03
CA GLN A 66 -2.96 10.97 12.94
C GLN A 66 -3.14 10.21 11.64
N TRP A 67 -4.32 10.37 11.02
CA TRP A 67 -4.70 9.65 9.81
C TRP A 67 -4.37 10.45 8.56
N PHE A 68 -3.80 9.75 7.57
CA PHE A 68 -3.45 10.30 6.26
C PHE A 68 -4.06 9.42 5.17
N THR A 69 -4.56 10.06 4.11
CA THR A 69 -5.13 9.36 2.96
C THR A 69 -4.31 9.64 1.70
N TYR A 70 -4.08 8.59 0.92
CA TYR A 70 -3.33 8.64 -0.34
C TYR A 70 -4.17 8.05 -1.47
N ASN A 71 -3.92 8.44 -2.71
CA ASN A 71 -4.54 7.80 -3.86
C ASN A 71 -3.94 6.41 -4.13
N ALA A 72 -2.62 6.28 -4.01
CA ALA A 72 -1.89 5.03 -4.26
C ALA A 72 -0.55 4.97 -3.51
N GLY A 73 0.07 3.79 -3.55
CA GLY A 73 1.21 3.42 -2.70
C GLY A 73 2.50 4.22 -2.87
N PRO A 74 2.95 4.58 -4.08
CA PRO A 74 4.19 5.33 -4.23
C PRO A 74 4.25 6.61 -3.39
N SER A 75 3.16 7.39 -3.34
CA SER A 75 3.08 8.60 -2.51
C SER A 75 3.13 8.30 -1.00
N ALA A 76 2.53 7.19 -0.55
CA ALA A 76 2.64 6.76 0.85
C ALA A 76 4.08 6.33 1.21
N MET A 77 4.79 5.68 0.27
CA MET A 77 6.20 5.31 0.48
C MET A 77 7.11 6.53 0.57
N GLU A 78 6.88 7.55 -0.26
CA GLU A 78 7.60 8.83 -0.15
C GLU A 78 7.40 9.47 1.23
N ALA A 79 6.17 9.44 1.76
CA ALA A 79 5.89 9.95 3.10
C ALA A 79 6.62 9.15 4.21
N ILE A 80 6.78 7.83 4.06
CA ILE A 80 7.59 7.01 4.98
C ILE A 80 9.07 7.40 4.88
N PHE A 81 9.62 7.55 3.68
CA PHE A 81 11.03 7.91 3.50
C PHE A 81 11.42 9.25 4.14
N VAL A 82 10.53 10.23 4.09
CA VAL A 82 10.77 11.53 4.74
C VAL A 82 10.34 11.58 6.21
N GLY A 83 9.92 10.44 6.76
CA GLY A 83 9.48 10.36 8.15
C GLY A 83 8.17 11.09 8.44
N ALA A 84 7.32 11.33 7.42
CA ALA A 84 5.99 11.92 7.57
C ALA A 84 4.88 10.87 7.80
N LEU A 85 5.22 9.59 7.70
CA LEU A 85 4.31 8.47 7.92
C LEU A 85 5.07 7.35 8.65
N ASP A 86 4.41 6.66 9.59
CA ASP A 86 5.02 5.57 10.37
C ASP A 86 4.55 4.21 9.91
N VAL A 87 3.26 4.07 9.62
CA VAL A 87 2.59 2.82 9.23
C VAL A 87 1.48 3.11 8.23
N THR A 88 1.21 2.17 7.33
CA THR A 88 0.16 2.34 6.30
C THR A 88 -0.39 1.01 5.82
N TYR A 89 -1.66 1.02 5.43
CA TYR A 89 -2.18 0.01 4.53
C TYR A 89 -1.76 0.37 3.10
N VAL A 90 -1.20 -0.59 2.35
CA VAL A 90 -0.60 -0.31 1.05
C VAL A 90 -0.46 -1.58 0.21
N GLY A 91 -0.42 -1.45 -1.11
CA GLY A 91 -0.19 -2.58 -2.01
C GLY A 91 1.27 -3.08 -2.00
N PRO A 92 1.51 -4.34 -2.41
CA PRO A 92 2.83 -4.97 -2.32
C PRO A 92 3.90 -4.32 -3.21
N SER A 93 3.59 -3.92 -4.45
CA SER A 93 4.61 -3.36 -5.36
C SER A 93 5.29 -2.09 -4.81
N PRO A 94 4.58 -1.08 -4.29
CA PRO A 94 5.23 0.08 -3.67
C PRO A 94 6.13 -0.28 -2.51
N VAL A 95 5.71 -1.24 -1.66
CA VAL A 95 6.52 -1.70 -0.51
C VAL A 95 7.79 -2.38 -0.98
N LEU A 96 7.70 -3.30 -1.93
CA LEU A 96 8.86 -4.00 -2.51
C LEU A 96 9.84 -3.03 -3.17
N ASN A 97 9.31 -2.04 -3.91
CA ASN A 97 10.14 -1.02 -4.54
C ASN A 97 10.85 -0.14 -3.50
N ALA A 98 10.15 0.30 -2.45
CA ALA A 98 10.73 1.06 -1.35
C ALA A 98 11.79 0.23 -0.59
N TYR A 99 11.50 -1.04 -0.32
CA TYR A 99 12.43 -1.97 0.31
C TYR A 99 13.71 -2.15 -0.52
N ALA A 100 13.57 -2.39 -1.83
CA ALA A 100 14.71 -2.53 -2.74
C ALA A 100 15.53 -1.25 -2.84
N LYS A 101 14.90 -0.09 -3.07
CA LYS A 101 15.57 1.21 -3.17
C LYS A 101 16.36 1.58 -1.90
N SER A 102 15.84 1.22 -0.75
CA SER A 102 16.49 1.44 0.54
C SER A 102 17.50 0.33 0.92
N LYS A 103 17.75 -0.64 0.03
CA LYS A 103 18.58 -1.83 0.32
C LYS A 103 18.15 -2.55 1.61
N GLY A 104 16.84 -2.63 1.84
CA GLY A 104 16.25 -3.30 2.98
C GLY A 104 16.18 -2.47 4.28
N SER A 105 16.60 -1.19 4.28
CA SER A 105 16.72 -0.41 5.52
C SER A 105 15.43 0.26 5.99
N GLU A 106 14.45 0.57 5.08
CA GLU A 106 13.37 1.50 5.42
C GLU A 106 12.00 0.84 5.66
N MET A 107 11.73 -0.33 5.09
CA MET A 107 10.39 -0.90 5.11
C MET A 107 10.32 -2.24 5.82
N ARG A 108 9.16 -2.49 6.47
CA ARG A 108 8.76 -3.81 7.01
C ARG A 108 7.29 -4.06 6.69
N VAL A 109 6.96 -5.29 6.31
CA VAL A 109 5.58 -5.76 6.20
C VAL A 109 5.21 -6.41 7.53
N LEU A 110 4.14 -5.93 8.15
CA LEU A 110 3.74 -6.32 9.49
C LEU A 110 2.64 -7.40 9.47
N ALA A 111 1.72 -7.30 8.51
CA ALA A 111 0.63 -8.26 8.32
C ALA A 111 0.06 -8.18 6.89
N GLY A 112 -0.68 -9.20 6.47
CA GLY A 112 -1.66 -9.08 5.38
C GLY A 112 -2.85 -8.23 5.81
N ALA A 113 -3.67 -7.79 4.87
CA ALA A 113 -4.92 -7.07 5.16
C ALA A 113 -6.07 -7.51 4.25
N ALA A 114 -5.82 -7.60 2.93
CA ALA A 114 -6.84 -8.02 1.97
C ALA A 114 -6.22 -8.69 0.74
N ASN A 115 -6.98 -9.66 0.20
CA ASN A 115 -6.71 -10.33 -1.07
C ASN A 115 -7.84 -10.05 -2.07
N GLY A 116 -7.55 -10.07 -3.36
CA GLY A 116 -8.56 -9.87 -4.41
C GLY A 116 -9.09 -8.44 -4.51
N GLY A 117 -10.25 -8.28 -5.15
CA GLY A 117 -10.85 -6.97 -5.38
C GLY A 117 -10.03 -6.09 -6.33
N ASN A 118 -9.33 -6.70 -7.28
CA ASN A 118 -8.40 -6.09 -8.22
C ASN A 118 -8.69 -6.65 -9.62
N SER A 119 -8.98 -5.79 -10.59
CA SER A 119 -9.42 -6.23 -11.92
C SER A 119 -8.97 -5.29 -13.02
N LEU A 120 -8.74 -5.87 -14.19
CA LEU A 120 -8.67 -5.18 -15.47
C LEU A 120 -10.08 -5.14 -16.07
N VAL A 121 -10.64 -3.96 -16.21
CA VAL A 121 -11.95 -3.73 -16.82
C VAL A 121 -11.80 -3.03 -18.17
N ILE A 122 -12.68 -3.32 -19.09
CA ILE A 122 -12.69 -2.77 -20.46
C ILE A 122 -13.98 -2.00 -20.72
N ARG A 123 -13.88 -0.94 -21.49
CA ARG A 123 -15.04 -0.23 -22.01
C ARG A 123 -15.77 -1.12 -23.01
N PRO A 124 -17.12 -1.19 -22.99
CA PRO A 124 -17.90 -2.14 -23.81
C PRO A 124 -17.65 -2.03 -25.31
N ASP A 125 -17.44 -0.80 -25.80
CA ASP A 125 -17.24 -0.49 -27.22
C ASP A 125 -15.75 -0.26 -27.59
N ALA A 126 -14.81 -0.68 -26.74
CA ALA A 126 -13.38 -0.53 -27.01
C ALA A 126 -12.84 -1.53 -28.06
N GLY A 127 -13.64 -2.52 -28.47
CA GLY A 127 -13.21 -3.55 -29.43
C GLY A 127 -12.14 -4.47 -28.84
N ILE A 128 -12.19 -4.73 -27.53
CA ILE A 128 -11.25 -5.62 -26.82
C ILE A 128 -11.99 -6.92 -26.49
N SER A 129 -11.48 -8.06 -26.96
CA SER A 129 -12.01 -9.40 -26.71
C SER A 129 -10.91 -10.40 -26.33
N LYS A 130 -9.66 -10.11 -26.67
CA LYS A 130 -8.48 -10.93 -26.41
C LYS A 130 -7.28 -10.04 -26.11
N PRO A 131 -6.19 -10.58 -25.54
CA PRO A 131 -5.02 -9.79 -25.15
C PRO A 131 -4.42 -8.93 -26.27
N GLU A 132 -4.36 -9.44 -27.49
CA GLU A 132 -3.75 -8.73 -28.62
C GLU A 132 -4.49 -7.43 -29.00
N ASP A 133 -5.80 -7.35 -28.66
CA ASP A 133 -6.64 -6.19 -28.93
C ASP A 133 -6.26 -4.96 -28.08
N PHE A 134 -5.43 -5.14 -27.07
CA PHE A 134 -4.88 -4.02 -26.29
C PHE A 134 -3.83 -3.18 -27.05
N ARG A 135 -3.35 -3.64 -28.22
CA ARG A 135 -2.47 -2.82 -29.07
C ARG A 135 -3.18 -1.55 -29.51
N GLY A 136 -2.48 -0.42 -29.36
CA GLY A 136 -3.03 0.92 -29.66
C GLY A 136 -3.99 1.47 -28.59
N LYS A 137 -4.31 0.71 -27.55
CA LYS A 137 -5.26 1.14 -26.50
C LYS A 137 -4.61 2.01 -25.44
N LYS A 138 -5.46 2.84 -24.83
CA LYS A 138 -5.14 3.66 -23.65
C LYS A 138 -5.70 2.99 -22.41
N ILE A 139 -4.86 2.59 -21.49
CA ILE A 139 -5.22 1.82 -20.30
C ILE A 139 -4.83 2.62 -19.06
N ALA A 140 -5.79 2.90 -18.19
CA ALA A 140 -5.50 3.61 -16.94
C ALA A 140 -5.01 2.67 -15.84
N SER A 141 -4.13 3.18 -14.98
CA SER A 141 -3.74 2.59 -13.70
C SER A 141 -3.66 3.71 -12.63
N PRO A 142 -3.83 3.44 -11.32
CA PRO A 142 -3.97 4.51 -10.32
C PRO A 142 -2.76 5.43 -10.18
N GLN A 143 -1.54 4.90 -10.31
CA GLN A 143 -0.29 5.66 -10.24
C GLN A 143 0.86 4.81 -10.81
N LEU A 144 1.84 5.45 -11.45
CA LEU A 144 3.04 4.78 -11.94
C LEU A 144 3.75 4.02 -10.81
N GLY A 145 4.01 2.73 -11.03
CA GLY A 145 4.70 1.86 -10.07
C GLY A 145 3.84 1.37 -8.89
N ASN A 146 2.54 1.66 -8.87
CA ASN A 146 1.65 1.01 -7.92
C ASN A 146 1.39 -0.46 -8.33
N THR A 147 0.71 -1.23 -7.48
CA THR A 147 0.51 -2.66 -7.72
C THR A 147 -0.19 -2.93 -9.06
N GLN A 148 -1.26 -2.20 -9.36
CA GLN A 148 -2.03 -2.36 -10.61
C GLN A 148 -1.22 -1.97 -11.84
N ASP A 149 -0.41 -0.91 -11.76
CA ASP A 149 0.45 -0.47 -12.86
C ASP A 149 1.51 -1.53 -13.22
N VAL A 150 2.16 -2.10 -12.19
CA VAL A 150 3.15 -3.16 -12.38
C VAL A 150 2.50 -4.44 -12.93
N GLN A 151 1.35 -4.85 -12.38
CA GLN A 151 0.62 -6.02 -12.87
C GLN A 151 0.18 -5.84 -14.32
N LEU A 152 -0.39 -4.68 -14.66
CA LEU A 152 -0.82 -4.37 -16.02
C LEU A 152 0.33 -4.45 -17.01
N ARG A 153 1.44 -3.79 -16.70
CA ARG A 153 2.61 -3.79 -17.58
C ARG A 153 3.22 -5.18 -17.73
N ALA A 154 3.30 -5.96 -16.65
CA ALA A 154 3.80 -7.32 -16.68
C ALA A 154 2.88 -8.22 -17.52
N TRP A 155 1.57 -8.11 -17.33
CA TRP A 155 0.58 -8.84 -18.10
C TRP A 155 0.62 -8.51 -19.60
N LEU A 156 0.71 -7.23 -19.96
CA LEU A 156 0.87 -6.80 -21.35
C LEU A 156 2.17 -7.36 -21.97
N ALA A 157 3.28 -7.34 -21.23
CA ALA A 157 4.55 -7.91 -21.68
C ALA A 157 4.47 -9.43 -21.88
N GLU A 158 3.72 -10.16 -21.07
CA GLU A 158 3.46 -11.60 -21.23
C GLU A 158 2.70 -11.93 -22.50
N HIS A 159 1.89 -11.00 -22.99
CA HIS A 159 1.14 -11.12 -24.25
C HIS A 159 1.87 -10.44 -25.43
N GLY A 160 3.17 -10.16 -25.29
CA GLY A 160 3.99 -9.58 -26.35
C GLY A 160 3.64 -8.13 -26.71
N ILE A 161 2.96 -7.40 -25.80
CA ILE A 161 2.60 -5.99 -25.97
C ILE A 161 3.61 -5.15 -25.21
N LYS A 162 4.49 -4.46 -25.94
CA LYS A 162 5.53 -3.64 -25.36
C LYS A 162 4.99 -2.30 -24.89
N VAL A 163 5.26 -1.98 -23.62
CA VAL A 163 4.86 -0.71 -23.00
C VAL A 163 6.08 -0.06 -22.34
N THR A 164 6.23 1.23 -22.54
CA THR A 164 7.25 2.07 -21.88
C THR A 164 6.53 3.13 -21.01
N GLN A 165 7.30 3.98 -20.34
CA GLN A 165 6.71 5.09 -19.57
C GLN A 165 6.02 6.13 -20.46
N THR A 166 6.46 6.26 -21.71
CA THR A 166 6.00 7.30 -22.64
C THR A 166 5.21 6.75 -23.83
N GLY A 167 4.88 5.45 -23.84
CA GLY A 167 4.12 4.82 -24.94
C GLY A 167 4.57 3.39 -25.22
N GLY A 168 4.52 2.97 -26.49
CA GLY A 168 4.82 1.62 -26.95
C GLY A 168 3.70 1.08 -27.85
N ASP A 169 3.47 -0.24 -27.79
CA ASP A 169 2.34 -0.87 -28.50
C ASP A 169 0.99 -0.53 -27.88
N ALA A 170 0.97 -0.13 -26.60
CA ALA A 170 -0.16 0.41 -25.87
C ALA A 170 0.31 1.53 -24.95
N SER A 171 -0.62 2.36 -24.46
CA SER A 171 -0.32 3.45 -23.51
C SER A 171 -0.88 3.12 -22.14
N VAL A 172 -0.05 3.04 -21.11
CA VAL A 172 -0.47 2.93 -19.71
C VAL A 172 -0.40 4.31 -19.08
N LEU A 173 -1.56 4.81 -18.64
CA LEU A 173 -1.77 6.19 -18.18
C LEU A 173 -2.00 6.20 -16.67
N PRO A 174 -1.07 6.77 -15.86
CA PRO A 174 -1.32 6.99 -14.45
C PRO A 174 -2.51 7.95 -14.27
N THR A 175 -3.57 7.46 -13.63
CA THR A 175 -4.86 8.16 -13.52
C THR A 175 -5.45 7.92 -12.15
N GLN A 176 -5.75 8.98 -11.39
CA GLN A 176 -6.36 8.82 -10.08
C GLN A 176 -7.65 8.03 -10.15
N ASN A 177 -7.92 7.19 -9.16
CA ASN A 177 -9.09 6.32 -9.14
C ASN A 177 -10.40 7.09 -9.34
N ALA A 178 -10.55 8.26 -8.74
CA ALA A 178 -11.76 9.08 -8.85
C ALA A 178 -12.04 9.58 -10.27
N ASP A 179 -11.00 9.73 -11.11
CA ASP A 179 -11.11 10.28 -12.46
C ASP A 179 -11.39 9.20 -13.51
N GLN A 180 -11.06 7.94 -13.21
CA GLN A 180 -11.12 6.82 -14.15
C GLN A 180 -12.53 6.64 -14.77
N LEU A 181 -13.58 6.77 -13.94
CA LEU A 181 -14.96 6.63 -14.40
C LEU A 181 -15.33 7.65 -15.48
N ALA A 182 -15.04 8.92 -15.21
CA ALA A 182 -15.36 10.00 -16.15
C ALA A 182 -14.57 9.87 -17.46
N LEU A 183 -13.28 9.49 -17.38
CA LEU A 183 -12.45 9.29 -18.57
C LEU A 183 -12.92 8.09 -19.41
N LEU A 184 -13.37 7.00 -18.77
CA LEU A 184 -13.92 5.85 -19.48
C LEU A 184 -15.23 6.20 -20.19
N GLN A 185 -16.13 6.94 -19.52
CA GLN A 185 -17.40 7.41 -20.09
C GLN A 185 -17.20 8.35 -21.27
N ARG A 186 -16.20 9.24 -21.19
CA ARG A 186 -15.84 10.15 -22.29
C ARG A 186 -15.03 9.50 -23.42
N LYS A 187 -14.74 8.19 -23.30
CA LYS A 187 -13.94 7.40 -24.26
C LYS A 187 -12.51 7.90 -24.43
N GLU A 188 -11.97 8.56 -23.40
CA GLU A 188 -10.58 9.02 -23.38
C GLU A 188 -9.61 7.89 -23.02
N ILE A 189 -10.10 6.84 -22.34
CA ILE A 189 -9.41 5.58 -22.06
C ILE A 189 -10.28 4.40 -22.49
N ASP A 190 -9.64 3.27 -22.80
CA ASP A 190 -10.28 2.06 -23.32
C ASP A 190 -10.45 0.99 -22.23
N ALA A 191 -9.56 0.98 -21.27
CA ALA A 191 -9.53 0.00 -20.18
C ALA A 191 -8.94 0.62 -18.91
N VAL A 192 -9.16 -0.05 -17.79
CA VAL A 192 -8.66 0.37 -16.46
C VAL A 192 -8.25 -0.85 -15.66
N TRP A 193 -7.04 -0.86 -15.10
CA TRP A 193 -6.70 -1.81 -14.03
C TRP A 193 -6.78 -1.10 -12.70
N THR A 194 -7.75 -1.47 -11.88
CA THR A 194 -8.04 -0.78 -10.62
C THR A 194 -8.54 -1.74 -9.54
N VAL A 195 -8.93 -1.21 -8.39
CA VAL A 195 -9.41 -1.97 -7.22
C VAL A 195 -10.84 -1.57 -6.84
N GLU A 196 -11.46 -2.36 -5.97
CA GLU A 196 -12.78 -2.03 -5.41
C GLU A 196 -12.73 -0.81 -4.45
N PRO A 197 -13.75 0.07 -4.50
CA PRO A 197 -15.05 -0.06 -5.18
C PRO A 197 -15.05 0.47 -6.63
N TRP A 198 -13.91 0.87 -7.15
CA TRP A 198 -13.80 1.51 -8.47
C TRP A 198 -14.14 0.54 -9.60
N VAL A 199 -13.75 -0.74 -9.48
CA VAL A 199 -14.14 -1.80 -10.43
C VAL A 199 -15.67 -1.86 -10.55
N THR A 200 -16.37 -2.03 -9.43
CA THR A 200 -17.83 -2.11 -9.40
C THR A 200 -18.49 -0.83 -9.90
N ARG A 201 -17.94 0.34 -9.61
CA ARG A 201 -18.45 1.60 -10.16
C ARG A 201 -18.32 1.67 -11.68
N LEU A 202 -17.18 1.26 -12.22
CA LEU A 202 -16.98 1.20 -13.68
C LEU A 202 -17.98 0.25 -14.34
N GLU A 203 -18.29 -0.91 -13.73
CA GLU A 203 -19.29 -1.84 -14.24
C GLU A 203 -20.70 -1.23 -14.20
N LEU A 204 -21.14 -0.70 -13.05
CA LEU A 204 -22.53 -0.26 -12.84
C LEU A 204 -22.82 1.11 -13.46
N GLU A 205 -21.82 2.02 -13.48
CA GLU A 205 -22.02 3.41 -13.89
C GLU A 205 -21.55 3.69 -15.33
N ALA A 206 -20.64 2.86 -15.89
CA ALA A 206 -20.16 2.98 -17.27
C ALA A 206 -20.40 1.73 -18.13
N GLY A 207 -21.03 0.68 -17.58
CA GLY A 207 -21.27 -0.58 -18.29
C GLY A 207 -19.99 -1.35 -18.63
N ALA A 208 -18.88 -1.05 -17.97
CA ALA A 208 -17.60 -1.72 -18.19
C ALA A 208 -17.71 -3.22 -17.92
N LYS A 209 -16.86 -4.00 -18.57
CA LYS A 209 -16.81 -5.46 -18.39
C LYS A 209 -15.47 -5.85 -17.77
N ILE A 210 -15.49 -6.78 -16.83
CA ILE A 210 -14.25 -7.38 -16.32
C ILE A 210 -13.64 -8.23 -17.43
N PHE A 211 -12.40 -7.93 -17.79
CA PHE A 211 -11.59 -8.71 -18.70
C PHE A 211 -10.73 -9.72 -17.95
N LEU A 212 -10.15 -9.30 -16.82
CA LEU A 212 -9.34 -10.14 -15.94
C LEU A 212 -9.62 -9.76 -14.49
N GLU A 213 -9.83 -10.76 -13.62
CA GLU A 213 -9.97 -10.60 -12.19
C GLU A 213 -8.79 -11.30 -11.48
N ASP A 214 -8.05 -10.55 -10.67
CA ASP A 214 -7.01 -11.09 -9.81
C ASP A 214 -7.58 -11.32 -8.40
N LYS A 215 -7.67 -12.59 -8.00
CA LYS A 215 -8.25 -13.02 -6.70
C LYS A 215 -7.19 -13.38 -5.66
N ASP A 216 -5.96 -13.64 -6.10
CA ASP A 216 -4.95 -14.32 -5.29
C ASP A 216 -3.85 -13.39 -4.76
N THR A 217 -3.73 -12.19 -5.32
CA THR A 217 -2.73 -11.23 -4.83
C THR A 217 -3.12 -10.71 -3.45
N ASN A 218 -2.16 -10.68 -2.51
CA ASN A 218 -2.26 -9.85 -1.31
C ASN A 218 -2.28 -8.38 -1.73
N ILE A 219 -3.47 -7.89 -2.09
CA ILE A 219 -3.63 -6.57 -2.71
C ILE A 219 -3.38 -5.44 -1.73
N THR A 220 -3.54 -5.71 -0.44
CA THR A 220 -3.25 -4.77 0.64
C THR A 220 -2.52 -5.47 1.78
N LEU A 221 -1.43 -4.85 2.20
CA LEU A 221 -0.59 -5.21 3.33
C LEU A 221 -0.65 -4.10 4.38
N LEU A 222 -0.45 -4.45 5.64
CA LEU A 222 -0.07 -3.51 6.69
C LEU A 222 1.46 -3.42 6.69
N ALA A 223 1.99 -2.25 6.38
CA ALA A 223 3.44 -2.02 6.31
C ALA A 223 3.83 -0.81 7.16
N GLY A 224 5.02 -0.87 7.76
CA GLY A 224 5.56 0.19 8.59
C GLY A 224 7.00 0.53 8.26
N SER A 225 7.46 1.67 8.77
CA SER A 225 8.87 2.04 8.69
C SER A 225 9.73 1.09 9.51
N ALA A 226 10.93 0.77 9.02
CA ALA A 226 11.89 -0.01 9.79
C ALA A 226 12.28 0.70 11.09
N ALA A 227 12.25 2.03 11.11
CA ALA A 227 12.49 2.84 12.29
C ALA A 227 11.46 2.57 13.40
N LEU A 228 10.16 2.48 13.04
CA LEU A 228 9.09 2.11 13.98
C LEU A 228 9.36 0.74 14.60
N VAL A 229 9.64 -0.26 13.77
CA VAL A 229 9.89 -1.65 14.23
C VAL A 229 11.15 -1.72 15.11
N LYS A 230 12.22 -1.01 14.74
CA LYS A 230 13.49 -1.02 15.45
C LYS A 230 13.43 -0.27 16.79
N ASN A 231 12.80 0.90 16.80
CA ASN A 231 12.86 1.81 17.95
C ASN A 231 11.65 1.65 18.89
N HIS A 232 10.53 1.08 18.40
CA HIS A 232 9.27 0.93 19.11
C HIS A 232 8.65 -0.48 18.87
N ALA A 233 9.45 -1.54 19.08
CA ALA A 233 9.07 -2.92 18.78
C ALA A 233 7.76 -3.34 19.48
N ASP A 234 7.58 -2.98 20.74
CA ASP A 234 6.35 -3.26 21.50
C ASP A 234 5.14 -2.56 20.89
N THR A 235 5.31 -1.33 20.39
CA THR A 235 4.25 -0.61 19.69
C THR A 235 3.95 -1.28 18.35
N ALA A 236 4.96 -1.69 17.60
CA ALA A 236 4.78 -2.41 16.34
C ALA A 236 4.00 -3.72 16.55
N LYS A 237 4.33 -4.49 17.59
CA LYS A 237 3.60 -5.71 17.98
C LYS A 237 2.14 -5.40 18.32
N LYS A 238 1.87 -4.40 19.16
CA LYS A 238 0.50 -3.97 19.49
C LYS A 238 -0.29 -3.48 18.28
N ILE A 239 0.36 -2.85 17.29
CA ILE A 239 -0.28 -2.47 16.03
C ILE A 239 -0.76 -3.72 15.29
N VAL A 240 0.06 -4.77 15.21
CA VAL A 240 -0.31 -6.04 14.57
C VAL A 240 -1.46 -6.71 15.32
N GLU A 241 -1.39 -6.79 16.64
CA GLU A 241 -2.46 -7.35 17.47
C GLU A 241 -3.77 -6.58 17.28
N ALA A 242 -3.73 -5.25 17.34
CA ALA A 242 -4.89 -4.38 17.13
C ALA A 242 -5.48 -4.51 15.71
N HIS A 243 -4.62 -4.69 14.68
CA HIS A 243 -5.04 -4.95 13.30
C HIS A 243 -5.75 -6.31 13.18
N GLN A 244 -5.21 -7.36 13.77
CA GLN A 244 -5.80 -8.71 13.75
C GLN A 244 -7.17 -8.73 14.45
N GLU A 245 -7.27 -8.08 15.62
CA GLU A 245 -8.53 -7.91 16.33
C GLU A 245 -9.54 -7.12 15.48
N LEU A 246 -9.11 -6.05 14.81
CA LEU A 246 -9.96 -5.24 13.94
C LEU A 246 -10.49 -6.07 12.76
N THR A 247 -9.61 -6.84 12.12
CA THR A 247 -9.99 -7.75 11.02
C THR A 247 -11.06 -8.74 11.49
N LYS A 248 -10.86 -9.33 12.68
CA LYS A 248 -11.85 -10.23 13.27
C LYS A 248 -13.16 -9.49 13.56
N TRP A 249 -13.07 -8.32 14.20
CA TRP A 249 -14.28 -7.53 14.54
C TRP A 249 -15.09 -7.17 13.29
N ILE A 250 -14.42 -6.77 12.18
CA ILE A 250 -15.08 -6.46 10.90
C ILE A 250 -15.84 -7.67 10.35
N LYS A 251 -15.26 -8.88 10.44
CA LYS A 251 -15.90 -10.12 10.01
C LYS A 251 -17.12 -10.45 10.87
N ASP A 252 -16.99 -10.34 12.18
CA ASP A 252 -18.03 -10.68 13.15
C ASP A 252 -19.17 -9.64 13.15
N ASN A 253 -18.90 -8.38 12.76
CA ASN A 253 -19.83 -7.25 12.79
C ASN A 253 -20.03 -6.64 11.40
N ALA A 254 -20.18 -7.48 10.37
CA ALA A 254 -20.20 -7.06 8.97
C ALA A 254 -21.17 -5.91 8.64
N ALA A 255 -22.37 -5.93 9.23
CA ALA A 255 -23.38 -4.88 9.02
C ALA A 255 -22.96 -3.52 9.58
N GLU A 256 -22.36 -3.49 10.78
CA GLU A 256 -21.85 -2.26 11.39
C GLU A 256 -20.60 -1.77 10.65
N ALA A 257 -19.66 -2.66 10.35
CA ALA A 257 -18.47 -2.35 9.58
C ALA A 257 -18.83 -1.69 8.24
N ARG A 258 -19.81 -2.21 7.51
CA ARG A 258 -20.30 -1.61 6.25
C ARG A 258 -20.79 -0.18 6.41
N LYS A 259 -21.53 0.12 7.50
CA LYS A 259 -21.97 1.50 7.77
C LYS A 259 -20.79 2.45 7.98
N LEU A 260 -19.80 2.02 8.78
CA LEU A 260 -18.59 2.81 9.03
C LEU A 260 -17.78 3.03 7.74
N ILE A 261 -17.62 1.98 6.94
CA ILE A 261 -16.89 2.04 5.66
C ILE A 261 -17.59 2.96 4.67
N LYS A 262 -18.93 2.84 4.54
CA LYS A 262 -19.72 3.72 3.66
C LYS A 262 -19.58 5.18 4.07
N ALA A 263 -19.70 5.45 5.38
CA ALA A 263 -19.55 6.79 5.93
C ALA A 263 -18.15 7.36 5.64
N GLU A 264 -17.10 6.56 5.88
CA GLU A 264 -15.73 7.00 5.67
C GLU A 264 -15.42 7.22 4.17
N LEU A 265 -15.81 6.30 3.30
CA LEU A 265 -15.65 6.47 1.85
C LEU A 265 -16.39 7.70 1.34
N THR A 266 -17.63 7.95 1.80
CA THR A 266 -18.40 9.15 1.44
C THR A 266 -17.68 10.41 1.89
N GLU A 267 -17.13 10.43 3.11
CA GLU A 267 -16.38 11.58 3.62
C GLU A 267 -15.10 11.82 2.83
N LEU A 268 -14.35 10.77 2.51
CA LEU A 268 -13.07 10.89 1.82
C LEU A 268 -13.19 11.20 0.33
N THR A 269 -14.20 10.62 -0.34
CA THR A 269 -14.35 10.75 -1.80
C THR A 269 -15.40 11.78 -2.21
N LYS A 270 -16.19 12.27 -1.25
CA LYS A 270 -17.38 13.12 -1.47
C LYS A 270 -18.42 12.48 -2.42
N ALA A 271 -18.32 11.17 -2.63
CA ALA A 271 -19.23 10.40 -3.46
C ALA A 271 -20.21 9.59 -2.58
N ASN A 272 -21.51 9.71 -2.86
CA ASN A 272 -22.50 8.87 -2.21
C ASN A 272 -22.55 7.50 -2.88
N LEU A 273 -21.87 6.51 -2.29
CA LEU A 273 -21.85 5.15 -2.78
C LEU A 273 -23.18 4.44 -2.51
N LYS A 274 -23.77 3.86 -3.56
CA LYS A 274 -24.95 3.00 -3.45
C LYS A 274 -24.62 1.71 -2.70
N ASP A 275 -25.58 1.15 -1.98
CA ASP A 275 -25.38 -0.12 -1.24
C ASP A 275 -25.04 -1.26 -2.19
N GLU A 276 -25.62 -1.30 -3.41
CA GLU A 276 -25.28 -2.27 -4.45
C GLU A 276 -23.79 -2.25 -4.82
N VAL A 277 -23.17 -1.06 -4.89
CA VAL A 277 -21.71 -0.92 -5.15
C VAL A 277 -20.94 -1.56 -4.02
N LEU A 278 -21.32 -1.28 -2.77
CA LEU A 278 -20.63 -1.86 -1.60
C LEU A 278 -20.79 -3.37 -1.55
N ASP A 279 -21.99 -3.89 -1.76
CA ASP A 279 -22.28 -5.33 -1.71
C ASP A 279 -21.47 -6.11 -2.73
N ARG A 280 -21.42 -5.63 -3.97
CA ARG A 280 -20.65 -6.24 -5.05
C ARG A 280 -19.15 -6.12 -4.80
N ALA A 281 -18.67 -4.96 -4.37
CA ALA A 281 -17.26 -4.74 -4.05
C ALA A 281 -16.78 -5.66 -2.92
N PHE A 282 -17.55 -5.79 -1.84
CA PHE A 282 -17.23 -6.69 -0.75
C PHE A 282 -17.19 -8.16 -1.15
N SER A 283 -18.01 -8.60 -2.11
CA SER A 283 -18.00 -9.99 -2.57
C SER A 283 -16.69 -10.41 -3.26
N ARG A 284 -15.86 -9.44 -3.67
CA ARG A 284 -14.58 -9.67 -4.35
C ARG A 284 -13.36 -9.51 -3.47
N VAL A 285 -13.52 -9.04 -2.23
CA VAL A 285 -12.43 -8.77 -1.30
C VAL A 285 -12.44 -9.80 -0.17
N VAL A 286 -11.33 -10.47 0.06
CA VAL A 286 -11.13 -11.41 1.15
C VAL A 286 -10.18 -10.80 2.17
N LEU A 287 -10.68 -10.56 3.39
CA LEU A 287 -9.82 -10.05 4.47
C LEU A 287 -8.96 -11.19 5.02
N SER A 288 -7.65 -10.98 5.05
CA SER A 288 -6.67 -11.94 5.58
C SER A 288 -5.53 -11.21 6.28
N ASN A 289 -5.13 -11.72 7.44
CA ASN A 289 -3.94 -11.24 8.13
C ASN A 289 -2.66 -11.93 7.62
N ASP A 290 -2.81 -12.95 6.78
CA ASP A 290 -1.70 -13.76 6.29
C ASP A 290 -0.96 -13.06 5.15
N ILE A 291 0.36 -13.23 5.14
CA ILE A 291 1.22 -12.75 4.08
C ILE A 291 1.60 -13.97 3.22
N SER A 292 1.17 -13.99 1.97
CA SER A 292 1.55 -15.01 1.01
C SER A 292 2.93 -14.71 0.43
N HIS A 293 3.94 -15.51 0.79
CA HIS A 293 5.28 -15.44 0.18
C HIS A 293 5.21 -15.57 -1.34
N GLU A 294 4.42 -16.54 -1.83
CA GLU A 294 4.21 -16.75 -3.26
C GLU A 294 3.64 -15.51 -3.96
N SER A 295 2.67 -14.82 -3.32
CA SER A 295 2.12 -13.58 -3.87
C SER A 295 3.19 -12.47 -3.94
N LEU A 296 4.05 -12.36 -2.93
CA LEU A 296 5.15 -11.39 -2.94
C LEU A 296 6.19 -11.73 -4.01
N GLU A 297 6.57 -13.00 -4.16
CA GLU A 297 7.53 -13.46 -5.18
C GLU A 297 6.99 -13.23 -6.60
N ARG A 298 5.71 -13.51 -6.86
CA ARG A 298 5.06 -13.17 -8.13
C ARG A 298 5.12 -11.66 -8.43
N MET A 299 4.90 -10.84 -7.39
CA MET A 299 4.98 -9.38 -7.55
C MET A 299 6.42 -8.91 -7.83
N VAL A 300 7.42 -9.51 -7.17
CA VAL A 300 8.85 -9.27 -7.47
C VAL A 300 9.14 -9.60 -8.93
N ALA A 301 8.78 -10.81 -9.38
CA ALA A 301 9.00 -11.25 -10.75
C ALA A 301 8.32 -10.31 -11.77
N SER A 302 7.08 -9.89 -11.50
CA SER A 302 6.36 -8.91 -12.33
C SER A 302 7.09 -7.57 -12.41
N ALA A 303 7.54 -7.06 -11.25
CA ALA A 303 8.24 -5.77 -11.19
C ALA A 303 9.62 -5.81 -11.88
N GLN A 304 10.35 -6.93 -11.76
CA GLN A 304 11.62 -7.15 -12.46
C GLN A 304 11.41 -7.24 -13.97
N LYS A 305 10.41 -7.98 -14.43
CA LYS A 305 10.05 -8.13 -15.84
C LYS A 305 9.84 -6.80 -16.55
N VAL A 306 9.27 -5.83 -15.87
CA VAL A 306 8.94 -4.50 -16.42
C VAL A 306 9.92 -3.40 -16.00
N GLY A 307 11.02 -3.74 -15.35
CA GLY A 307 12.12 -2.82 -15.00
C GLY A 307 11.84 -1.87 -13.84
N PHE A 308 10.84 -2.17 -12.99
CA PHE A 308 10.60 -1.42 -11.75
C PHE A 308 11.50 -1.89 -10.60
N LEU A 309 11.94 -3.15 -10.63
CA LEU A 309 12.93 -3.71 -9.73
C LEU A 309 14.09 -4.28 -10.55
N ASN A 310 15.34 -4.00 -10.14
CA ASN A 310 16.52 -4.70 -10.64
C ASN A 310 16.91 -5.81 -9.65
N ASP A 311 17.46 -5.40 -8.53
CA ASP A 311 17.83 -6.29 -7.43
C ASP A 311 16.93 -6.03 -6.22
N ILE A 312 16.55 -7.09 -5.53
CA ILE A 312 15.82 -7.00 -4.27
C ILE A 312 16.62 -7.72 -3.17
N PRO A 313 16.82 -7.09 -1.99
CA PRO A 313 17.40 -7.78 -0.85
C PRO A 313 16.55 -8.98 -0.44
N ASP A 314 17.13 -9.89 0.34
CA ASP A 314 16.40 -11.02 0.92
C ASP A 314 15.11 -10.56 1.62
N LEU A 315 13.99 -11.16 1.23
CA LEU A 315 12.66 -10.83 1.76
C LEU A 315 12.50 -11.22 3.25
N GLY A 316 13.38 -12.04 3.81
CA GLY A 316 13.33 -12.41 5.22
C GLY A 316 13.41 -11.22 6.16
N ALA A 317 14.20 -10.19 5.80
CA ALA A 317 14.28 -8.97 6.61
C ALA A 317 13.07 -8.02 6.38
N LEU A 318 12.33 -8.17 5.29
CA LEU A 318 11.08 -7.43 5.05
C LEU A 318 9.96 -7.89 5.99
N LEU A 319 9.98 -9.17 6.41
CA LEU A 319 8.95 -9.83 7.21
C LEU A 319 9.47 -10.08 8.64
N PRO A 320 9.44 -9.07 9.52
CA PRO A 320 9.97 -9.21 10.87
C PRO A 320 9.14 -10.20 11.67
N LYS A 321 9.79 -10.97 12.55
CA LYS A 321 9.12 -11.74 13.61
C LYS A 321 8.81 -10.77 14.76
N LEU A 322 7.53 -10.40 14.93
CA LEU A 322 7.02 -9.50 15.96
C LEU A 322 6.38 -10.27 17.12
#